data_dacb706887c3cfa881dc6baec54395d7
#
_entry.id   dacb706887c3cfa881dc6baec54395d7
#
_cell.length_a   1.000
_cell.length_b   1.000
_cell.length_c   1.000
_cell.angle_alpha   90.00
_cell.angle_beta   90.00
_cell.angle_gamma   90.00
#
_symmetry.space_group_name_H-M   'P 1'
#
loop_
_entity.id
_entity.type
_entity.pdbx_description
1 polymer ?
#
loop_
_entity_poly.entity_id
_entity_poly.type
_entity_poly.pdbx_seq_one_letter_code
_entity_poly.pdbx_strand_id
1 'polypeptide(L)' 'MGMKIKRTDFMRYCKDNGIEIFYNLVNDDYVVKCVGAELTRKKSYLECEDYIYEVMVNDIYANN' A
#
# COMPACT_ATOMS: atom_id res chain seq x y z
N MET A 1 -5.69 13.55 15.65
CA MET A 1 -6.25 12.24 15.70
C MET A 1 -6.41 11.60 14.34
N GLY A 2 -5.91 10.40 14.17
CA GLY A 2 -5.97 9.74 12.89
C GLY A 2 -7.30 9.09 12.59
N MET A 3 -7.55 8.84 11.32
CA MET A 3 -8.69 8.08 10.88
C MET A 3 -8.43 6.60 11.17
N LYS A 4 -9.43 5.93 11.73
CA LYS A 4 -9.32 4.50 11.98
C LYS A 4 -9.84 3.74 10.76
N ILE A 5 -8.95 3.00 10.11
CA ILE A 5 -9.29 2.27 8.90
C ILE A 5 -9.34 0.78 9.21
N LYS A 6 -10.43 0.14 8.84
CA LYS A 6 -10.59 -1.30 9.05
C LYS A 6 -9.74 -2.08 8.07
N ARG A 7 -9.29 -3.25 8.50
CA ARG A 7 -8.48 -4.13 7.65
C ARG A 7 -9.21 -4.48 6.34
N THR A 8 -10.51 -4.70 6.43
CA THR A 8 -11.30 -5.02 5.23
C THR A 8 -11.34 -3.86 4.25
N ASP A 9 -11.40 -2.62 4.75
CA ASP A 9 -11.40 -1.44 3.90
C ASP A 9 -10.05 -1.27 3.21
N PHE A 10 -8.97 -1.54 3.95
CA PHE A 10 -7.62 -1.48 3.40
C PHE A 10 -7.46 -2.49 2.26
N MET A 11 -7.91 -3.72 2.49
CA MET A 11 -7.80 -4.77 1.46
C MET A 11 -8.63 -4.45 0.23
N ARG A 12 -9.82 -3.88 0.44
CA ARG A 12 -10.67 -3.47 -0.68
C ARG A 12 -10.01 -2.35 -1.49
N TYR A 13 -9.42 -1.39 -0.79
CA TYR A 13 -8.74 -0.28 -1.46
C TYR A 13 -7.61 -0.81 -2.35
N CYS A 14 -6.81 -1.74 -1.83
CA CYS A 14 -5.74 -2.33 -2.61
C CYS A 14 -6.28 -3.05 -3.84
N LYS A 15 -7.34 -3.84 -3.66
CA LYS A 15 -7.93 -4.59 -4.76
C LYS A 15 -8.50 -3.65 -5.83
N ASP A 16 -9.23 -2.62 -5.39
CA ASP A 16 -9.89 -1.69 -6.31
C ASP A 16 -8.89 -0.86 -7.11
N ASN A 17 -7.72 -0.62 -6.54
CA ASN A 17 -6.70 0.20 -7.18
C ASN A 17 -5.56 -0.61 -7.79
N GLY A 18 -5.66 -1.93 -7.76
CA GLY A 18 -4.64 -2.80 -8.33
C GLY A 18 -3.30 -2.71 -7.61
N ILE A 19 -3.33 -2.48 -6.30
CA ILE A 19 -2.12 -2.36 -5.49
C ILE A 19 -1.76 -3.73 -4.93
N GLU A 20 -0.51 -4.14 -5.12
CA GLU A 20 0.00 -5.42 -4.65
C GLU A 20 1.37 -5.27 -4.05
N ILE A 21 1.69 -6.16 -3.11
CA ILE A 21 3.00 -6.19 -2.47
C ILE A 21 3.68 -7.50 -2.90
N PHE A 22 4.87 -7.38 -3.45
CA PHE A 22 5.66 -8.53 -3.91
C PHE A 22 6.97 -8.63 -3.14
N TYR A 23 7.37 -9.85 -2.83
CA TYR A 23 8.69 -10.09 -2.27
C TYR A 23 9.70 -10.22 -3.42
N ASN A 24 10.78 -9.45 -3.34
CA ASN A 24 11.85 -9.51 -4.32
C ASN A 24 12.99 -10.37 -3.76
N LEU A 25 13.10 -11.58 -4.29
CA LEU A 25 14.09 -12.53 -3.80
C LEU A 25 15.52 -12.06 -4.05
N VAL A 26 15.74 -11.39 -5.18
CA VAL A 26 17.08 -10.96 -5.56
C VAL A 26 17.64 -9.92 -4.58
N ASN A 27 16.82 -8.93 -4.24
CA ASN A 27 17.24 -7.84 -3.37
C ASN A 27 16.84 -8.05 -1.91
N ASP A 28 16.10 -9.13 -1.64
CA ASP A 28 15.62 -9.43 -0.28
C ASP A 28 14.86 -8.25 0.29
N ASP A 29 13.95 -7.72 -0.49
CA ASP A 29 13.09 -6.62 -0.06
C ASP A 29 11.68 -6.82 -0.60
N TYR A 30 10.80 -5.85 -0.32
CA TYR A 30 9.42 -5.90 -0.76
C TYR A 30 9.13 -4.72 -1.67
N VAL A 31 8.33 -4.96 -2.70
CA VAL A 31 7.99 -3.95 -3.70
C VAL A 31 6.49 -3.74 -3.71
N VAL A 32 6.06 -2.49 -3.65
CA VAL A 32 4.65 -2.12 -3.77
C VAL A 32 4.42 -1.71 -5.22
N LYS A 33 3.46 -2.37 -5.88
CA LYS A 33 3.11 -2.05 -7.26
C LYS A 33 1.65 -1.66 -7.37
N CYS A 34 1.38 -0.75 -8.29
CA CYS A 34 0.02 -0.34 -8.61
C CYS A 34 -0.19 -0.55 -10.10
N VAL A 35 -1.03 -1.51 -10.45
CA VAL A 35 -1.30 -1.90 -11.85
C VAL A 35 0.01 -2.15 -12.60
N GLY A 36 0.92 -2.86 -11.95
CA GLY A 36 2.19 -3.22 -12.55
C GLY A 36 3.30 -2.19 -12.44
N ALA A 37 3.00 -0.98 -12.01
CA ALA A 37 4.02 0.06 -11.86
C ALA A 37 4.53 0.10 -10.41
N GLU A 38 5.84 0.12 -10.25
CA GLU A 38 6.45 0.14 -8.94
C GLU A 38 6.24 1.51 -8.27
N LEU A 39 5.72 1.50 -7.05
CA LEU A 39 5.52 2.73 -6.27
C LEU A 39 6.65 2.95 -5.28
N THR A 40 7.07 1.90 -4.58
CA THR A 40 8.12 2.01 -3.57
C THR A 40 8.68 0.64 -3.23
N ARG A 41 9.82 0.63 -2.54
CA ARG A 41 10.45 -0.58 -2.01
C ARG A 41 10.69 -0.39 -0.53
N LYS A 42 10.44 -1.42 0.25
CA LYS A 42 10.66 -1.40 1.69
C LYS A 42 11.31 -2.70 2.13
N LYS A 43 11.92 -2.68 3.31
CA LYS A 43 12.60 -3.85 3.83
C LYS A 43 11.66 -4.86 4.48
N SER A 44 10.45 -4.48 4.83
CA SER A 44 9.49 -5.38 5.45
C SER A 44 8.11 -5.20 4.84
N TYR A 45 7.32 -6.27 4.96
CA TYR A 45 5.93 -6.24 4.49
C TYR A 45 5.12 -5.19 5.24
N LEU A 46 5.36 -5.06 6.54
CA LEU A 46 4.64 -4.10 7.36
C LEU A 46 4.90 -2.66 6.91
N GLU A 47 6.14 -2.36 6.55
CA GLU A 47 6.47 -1.04 6.04
C GLU A 47 5.75 -0.74 4.73
N CYS A 48 5.55 -1.78 3.90
CA CYS A 48 4.79 -1.61 2.66
C CYS A 48 3.33 -1.30 2.98
N GLU A 49 2.75 -1.99 3.96
CA GLU A 49 1.37 -1.72 4.35
C GLU A 49 1.23 -0.31 4.91
N ASP A 50 2.19 0.14 5.71
CA ASP A 50 2.18 1.50 6.24
C ASP A 50 2.21 2.54 5.12
N TYR A 51 3.01 2.29 4.10
CA TYR A 51 3.08 3.17 2.94
C TYR A 51 1.72 3.24 2.23
N ILE A 52 1.09 2.09 2.03
CA ILE A 52 -0.20 2.03 1.35
C ILE A 52 -1.28 2.74 2.19
N TYR A 53 -1.23 2.58 3.51
CA TYR A 53 -2.15 3.30 4.39
C TYR A 53 -2.03 4.81 4.21
N GLU A 54 -0.81 5.32 4.12
CA GLU A 54 -0.59 6.74 3.88
C GLU A 54 -1.17 7.18 2.55
N VAL A 55 -0.94 6.39 1.51
CA VAL A 55 -1.46 6.69 0.18
C VAL A 55 -2.99 6.72 0.22
N MET A 56 -3.59 5.74 0.87
CA MET A 56 -5.04 5.64 0.96
C MET A 56 -5.65 6.83 1.71
N VAL A 57 -5.05 7.21 2.83
CA VAL A 57 -5.54 8.32 3.64
C VAL A 57 -5.42 9.63 2.86
N ASN A 58 -4.29 9.84 2.19
CA ASN A 58 -4.09 11.04 1.37
C ASN A 58 -5.09 11.10 0.22
N ASP A 59 -5.38 9.96 -0.39
CA ASP A 59 -6.33 9.91 -1.49
C ASP A 59 -7.73 10.27 -1.02
N ILE A 60 -8.14 9.73 0.13
CA ILE A 60 -9.45 10.03 0.70
C ILE A 60 -9.58 11.52 1.01
N TYR A 61 -8.56 12.11 1.66
CA TYR A 61 -8.62 13.52 2.03
C TYR A 61 -8.51 14.44 0.82
N ALA A 62 -7.74 14.03 -0.19
CA ALA A 62 -7.56 14.85 -1.38
C ALA A 62 -8.85 14.94 -2.21
N ASN A 63 -9.71 13.96 -2.09
CA ASN A 63 -10.95 13.90 -2.87
C ASN A 63 -12.18 14.43 -2.12
N ASN A 64 -11.95 14.98 -0.94
CA ASN A 64 -13.03 15.61 -0.17
C ASN A 64 -12.92 17.16 -0.20
#